data_686a30bb2d47bc431e1fbe3b32526f47
#
_entry.id   686a30bb2d47bc431e1fbe3b32526f47
#
_cell.length_a   1.000
_cell.length_b   1.000
_cell.length_c   1.000
_cell.angle_alpha   90.00
_cell.angle_beta   90.00
_cell.angle_gamma   90.00
#
_symmetry.space_group_name_H-M   'P 1'
#
loop_
_entity.id
_entity.type
_entity.pdbx_description
1 polymer ?
#
loop_
_entity_poly.entity_id
_entity_poly.type
_entity_poly.pdbx_seq_one_letter_code
_entity_poly.pdbx_strand_id
1 'polypeptide(L)'
;LGLLIIDEEQRFGVNHKEKIKEMKSNVDVLTLTATPIPRTLHMSLVGIRDMSLLEEPPVDRRPIQTYVMEYDRELAREAIARELARHGQVYYVYNRVEGIERFADDVRSLVPYANVEFAHGQMDGRTLEDIMYRFNKKEIDVLVCTTIIETGLDIPNANTIIIHDANLFGLAQLYQLRGRVGRSDRSAFAFMFYRRNKMISEVAEKRLRAIKEYTDLGSGVKVSK
;
A
#
# COMPACT_ATOMS: atom_id res chain seq x y z
N LEU A 1 14.07 27.83 11.79
CA LEU A 1 13.02 26.99 11.25
C LEU A 1 11.68 27.55 11.71
N GLY A 2 10.74 27.85 10.79
CA GLY A 2 9.43 28.43 11.14
C GLY A 2 8.31 27.38 11.19
N LEU A 3 8.42 26.29 10.41
CA LEU A 3 7.45 25.21 10.35
C LEU A 3 8.15 23.86 10.23
N LEU A 4 7.70 22.86 10.97
CA LEU A 4 8.11 21.48 10.88
C LEU A 4 6.92 20.62 10.42
N ILE A 5 7.05 19.98 9.25
CA ILE A 5 6.03 19.06 8.74
C ILE A 5 6.51 17.63 8.97
N ILE A 6 5.70 16.80 9.60
CA ILE A 6 6.00 15.41 9.92
C ILE A 6 4.93 14.52 9.29
N ASP A 7 5.35 13.65 8.38
CA ASP A 7 4.47 12.65 7.79
C ASP A 7 4.69 11.29 8.47
N GLU A 8 3.59 10.59 8.82
CA GLU A 8 3.59 9.26 9.40
C GLU A 8 4.50 9.10 10.64
N GLU A 9 4.40 10.02 11.63
CA GLU A 9 5.24 10.06 12.85
C GLU A 9 5.33 8.69 13.58
N GLN A 10 4.31 7.86 13.49
CA GLN A 10 4.27 6.53 14.08
C GLN A 10 5.32 5.55 13.51
N ARG A 11 5.86 5.82 12.34
CA ARG A 11 6.87 4.99 11.67
C ARG A 11 8.29 5.30 12.12
N PHE A 12 8.51 6.39 12.83
CA PHE A 12 9.82 6.78 13.33
C PHE A 12 10.25 5.96 14.53
N GLY A 13 11.50 5.50 14.51
CA GLY A 13 12.15 4.88 15.67
C GLY A 13 12.37 5.89 16.81
N VAL A 14 12.69 5.38 17.99
CA VAL A 14 12.86 6.17 19.23
C VAL A 14 13.83 7.35 19.04
N ASN A 15 15.01 7.11 18.45
CA ASN A 15 16.03 8.14 18.25
C ASN A 15 15.57 9.30 17.33
N HIS A 16 14.77 8.98 16.31
CA HIS A 16 14.20 10.00 15.42
C HIS A 16 13.11 10.81 16.13
N LYS A 17 12.29 10.15 16.96
CA LYS A 17 11.26 10.83 17.76
C LYS A 17 11.84 11.80 18.77
N GLU A 18 12.97 11.45 19.39
CA GLU A 18 13.68 12.34 20.31
C GLU A 18 14.21 13.58 19.60
N LYS A 19 14.89 13.42 18.46
CA LYS A 19 15.35 14.56 17.64
C LYS A 19 14.20 15.47 17.20
N ILE A 20 13.08 14.88 16.79
CA ILE A 20 11.89 15.63 16.40
C ILE A 20 11.34 16.40 17.62
N LYS A 21 11.34 15.78 18.80
CA LYS A 21 10.88 16.42 20.04
C LYS A 21 11.73 17.64 20.42
N GLU A 22 13.04 17.55 20.24
CA GLU A 22 13.96 18.69 20.45
C GLU A 22 13.67 19.82 19.45
N MET A 23 13.37 19.51 18.19
CA MET A 23 13.04 20.50 17.16
C MET A 23 11.69 21.19 17.39
N LYS A 24 10.76 20.54 18.09
CA LYS A 24 9.40 21.04 18.34
C LYS A 24 9.34 22.21 19.34
N SER A 25 10.40 22.51 20.08
CA SER A 25 10.34 23.44 21.21
C SER A 25 10.06 24.92 20.87
N ASN A 26 10.33 25.34 19.60
CA ASN A 26 10.16 26.72 19.17
C ASN A 26 9.68 26.85 17.69
N VAL A 27 8.89 25.88 17.20
CA VAL A 27 8.50 25.78 15.80
C VAL A 27 7.07 25.30 15.70
N ASP A 28 6.28 25.86 14.81
CA ASP A 28 4.95 25.31 14.48
C ASP A 28 5.12 23.90 13.87
N VAL A 29 4.27 22.97 14.29
CA VAL A 29 4.38 21.57 13.89
C VAL A 29 3.09 21.09 13.26
N LEU A 30 3.16 20.66 12.00
CA LEU A 30 2.09 19.98 11.29
C LEU A 30 2.41 18.49 11.18
N THR A 31 1.60 17.65 11.79
CA THR A 31 1.73 16.19 11.68
C THR A 31 0.63 15.64 10.76
N LEU A 32 1.04 14.87 9.77
CA LEU A 32 0.15 14.20 8.82
C LEU A 32 0.16 12.69 9.10
N THR A 33 -1.00 12.04 8.93
CA THR A 33 -1.08 10.56 8.96
C THR A 33 -2.19 10.07 8.06
N ALA A 34 -1.90 9.03 7.29
CA ALA A 34 -2.89 8.30 6.49
C ALA A 34 -3.53 7.13 7.28
N THR A 35 -3.02 6.83 8.48
CA THR A 35 -3.57 5.76 9.32
C THR A 35 -4.86 6.26 9.97
N PRO A 36 -5.99 5.54 9.82
CA PRO A 36 -7.24 5.91 10.48
C PRO A 36 -7.05 5.97 11.99
N ILE A 37 -7.38 7.11 12.59
CA ILE A 37 -7.32 7.29 14.04
C ILE A 37 -8.66 6.82 14.63
N PRO A 38 -8.67 5.84 15.55
CA PRO A 38 -9.89 5.40 16.22
C PRO A 38 -10.62 6.58 16.87
N ARG A 39 -11.94 6.59 16.80
CA ARG A 39 -12.78 7.69 17.32
C ARG A 39 -12.49 8.02 18.78
N THR A 40 -12.20 7.01 19.59
CA THR A 40 -11.82 7.19 21.01
C THR A 40 -10.50 7.95 21.16
N LEU A 41 -9.51 7.66 20.32
CA LEU A 41 -8.24 8.37 20.32
C LEU A 41 -8.40 9.79 19.76
N HIS A 42 -9.24 9.96 18.74
CA HIS A 42 -9.60 11.27 18.20
C HIS A 42 -10.21 12.15 19.29
N MET A 43 -11.18 11.64 20.05
CA MET A 43 -11.82 12.40 21.13
C MET A 43 -10.86 12.75 22.28
N SER A 44 -9.87 11.90 22.58
CA SER A 44 -8.87 12.19 23.61
C SER A 44 -7.82 13.21 23.17
N LEU A 45 -7.63 13.42 21.87
CA LEU A 45 -6.70 14.41 21.32
C LEU A 45 -7.36 15.78 21.06
N VAL A 46 -8.69 15.81 20.94
CA VAL A 46 -9.46 17.05 20.80
C VAL A 46 -9.31 17.89 22.10
N GLY A 47 -8.77 19.08 21.94
CA GLY A 47 -8.44 19.97 23.08
C GLY A 47 -6.97 19.96 23.50
N ILE A 48 -6.15 19.01 23.02
CA ILE A 48 -4.70 18.99 23.22
C ILE A 48 -3.98 19.45 21.93
N ARG A 49 -4.58 19.18 20.78
CA ARG A 49 -4.08 19.57 19.45
C ARG A 49 -5.23 19.94 18.53
N ASP A 50 -5.01 20.94 17.70
CA ASP A 50 -5.92 21.21 16.59
C ASP A 50 -5.83 20.06 15.57
N MET A 51 -7.00 19.48 15.22
CA MET A 51 -7.09 18.38 14.28
C MET A 51 -8.07 18.69 13.15
N SER A 52 -7.61 18.44 11.92
CA SER A 52 -8.45 18.49 10.73
C SER A 52 -8.49 17.11 10.07
N LEU A 53 -9.67 16.70 9.65
CA LEU A 53 -9.92 15.49 8.89
C LEU A 53 -10.10 15.85 7.41
N LEU A 54 -9.32 15.22 6.53
CA LEU A 54 -9.50 15.30 5.09
C LEU A 54 -10.47 14.19 4.67
N GLU A 55 -11.75 14.51 4.56
CA GLU A 55 -12.80 13.54 4.23
C GLU A 55 -13.05 13.43 2.72
N GLU A 56 -12.75 14.48 1.98
CA GLU A 56 -12.96 14.51 0.53
C GLU A 56 -11.70 14.08 -0.22
N PRO A 57 -11.82 13.09 -1.11
CA PRO A 57 -10.72 12.72 -1.99
C PRO A 57 -10.45 13.79 -3.06
N PRO A 58 -9.25 13.84 -3.66
CA PRO A 58 -9.00 14.66 -4.83
C PRO A 58 -10.03 14.39 -5.95
N VAL A 59 -10.48 15.44 -6.63
CA VAL A 59 -11.58 15.40 -7.62
C VAL A 59 -11.35 14.39 -8.76
N ASP A 60 -10.10 14.19 -9.15
CA ASP A 60 -9.73 13.30 -10.29
C ASP A 60 -9.47 11.85 -9.90
N ARG A 61 -9.66 11.49 -8.65
CA ARG A 61 -9.36 10.12 -8.18
C ARG A 61 -10.56 9.19 -8.37
N ARG A 62 -10.38 8.15 -9.19
CA ARG A 62 -11.40 7.11 -9.40
C ARG A 62 -11.37 6.06 -8.31
N PRO A 63 -12.52 5.48 -7.93
CA PRO A 63 -12.57 4.34 -7.02
C PRO A 63 -11.75 3.15 -7.55
N ILE A 64 -11.02 2.49 -6.65
CA ILE A 64 -10.21 1.32 -7.00
C ILE A 64 -11.11 0.09 -6.99
N GLN A 65 -11.23 -0.58 -8.13
CA GLN A 65 -11.99 -1.82 -8.25
C GLN A 65 -11.29 -2.92 -7.45
N THR A 66 -11.93 -3.37 -6.37
CA THR A 66 -11.33 -4.31 -5.42
C THR A 66 -11.97 -5.69 -5.54
N TYR A 67 -11.14 -6.70 -5.79
CA TYR A 67 -11.53 -8.10 -5.90
C TYR A 67 -10.89 -8.90 -4.77
N VAL A 68 -11.70 -9.67 -4.05
CA VAL A 68 -11.25 -10.58 -2.99
C VAL A 68 -11.66 -11.99 -3.37
N MET A 69 -10.69 -12.88 -3.57
CA MET A 69 -10.94 -14.22 -4.09
C MET A 69 -9.83 -15.21 -3.72
N GLU A 70 -10.10 -16.49 -3.88
CA GLU A 70 -9.07 -17.52 -3.77
C GLU A 70 -7.96 -17.30 -4.81
N TYR A 71 -6.72 -17.65 -4.43
CA TYR A 71 -5.60 -17.57 -5.35
C TYR A 71 -5.79 -18.52 -6.53
N ASP A 72 -5.75 -17.95 -7.69
CA ASP A 72 -5.72 -18.67 -8.96
C ASP A 72 -4.59 -18.11 -9.82
N ARG A 73 -3.76 -19.01 -10.34
CA ARG A 73 -2.56 -18.66 -11.11
C ARG A 73 -2.92 -17.98 -12.43
N GLU A 74 -3.97 -18.45 -13.09
CA GLU A 74 -4.41 -17.88 -14.37
C GLU A 74 -5.04 -16.51 -14.20
N LEU A 75 -5.81 -16.30 -13.13
CA LEU A 75 -6.35 -14.98 -12.80
C LEU A 75 -5.24 -13.98 -12.47
N ALA A 76 -4.19 -14.40 -11.77
CA ALA A 76 -3.04 -13.54 -11.49
C ALA A 76 -2.30 -13.17 -12.80
N ARG A 77 -2.09 -14.14 -13.68
CA ARG A 77 -1.51 -13.93 -15.02
C ARG A 77 -2.34 -12.96 -15.84
N GLU A 78 -3.66 -13.17 -15.88
CA GLU A 78 -4.58 -12.32 -16.64
C GLU A 78 -4.61 -10.88 -16.09
N ALA A 79 -4.61 -10.70 -14.76
CA ALA A 79 -4.56 -9.38 -14.14
C ALA A 79 -3.29 -8.61 -14.54
N ILE A 80 -2.13 -9.29 -14.54
CA ILE A 80 -0.86 -8.70 -14.98
C ILE A 80 -0.94 -8.39 -16.49
N ALA A 81 -1.30 -9.35 -17.32
CA ALA A 81 -1.35 -9.19 -18.78
C ALA A 81 -2.26 -8.02 -19.20
N ARG A 82 -3.42 -7.88 -18.54
CA ARG A 82 -4.37 -6.78 -18.79
C ARG A 82 -3.77 -5.41 -18.45
N GLU A 83 -3.00 -5.31 -17.36
CA GLU A 83 -2.34 -4.05 -17.00
C GLU A 83 -1.24 -3.70 -18.00
N LEU A 84 -0.40 -4.67 -18.37
CA LEU A 84 0.69 -4.48 -19.31
C LEU A 84 0.18 -4.13 -20.72
N ALA A 85 -0.94 -4.74 -21.16
CA ALA A 85 -1.56 -4.43 -22.46
C ALA A 85 -2.01 -2.97 -22.60
N ARG A 86 -2.25 -2.29 -21.49
CA ARG A 86 -2.56 -0.84 -21.46
C ARG A 86 -1.36 0.03 -21.08
N HIS A 87 -0.14 -0.54 -21.12
CA HIS A 87 1.13 0.13 -20.77
C HIS A 87 1.19 0.62 -19.31
N GLY A 88 0.47 -0.05 -18.41
CA GLY A 88 0.56 0.17 -16.97
C GLY A 88 1.61 -0.72 -16.32
N GLN A 89 1.77 -0.58 -15.01
CA GLN A 89 2.69 -1.35 -14.18
C GLN A 89 1.94 -2.00 -13.02
N VAL A 90 2.51 -3.07 -12.49
CA VAL A 90 1.88 -3.88 -11.45
C VAL A 90 2.74 -3.95 -10.20
N TYR A 91 2.13 -3.67 -9.04
CA TYR A 91 2.66 -4.11 -7.76
C TYR A 91 2.17 -5.52 -7.44
N TYR A 92 3.10 -6.44 -7.14
CA TYR A 92 2.76 -7.75 -6.63
C TYR A 92 3.28 -7.91 -5.20
N VAL A 93 2.42 -7.75 -4.22
CA VAL A 93 2.79 -7.77 -2.80
C VAL A 93 2.86 -9.19 -2.29
N TYR A 94 4.05 -9.56 -1.76
CA TYR A 94 4.34 -10.83 -1.11
C TYR A 94 4.87 -10.59 0.30
N ASN A 95 4.13 -11.01 1.33
CA ASN A 95 4.36 -10.61 2.73
C ASN A 95 5.51 -11.35 3.44
N ARG A 96 6.55 -11.75 2.71
CA ARG A 96 7.73 -12.41 3.28
C ARG A 96 8.98 -11.99 2.54
N VAL A 97 10.05 -11.71 3.28
CA VAL A 97 11.37 -11.52 2.69
C VAL A 97 11.92 -12.85 2.23
N GLU A 98 11.82 -13.87 3.10
CA GLU A 98 12.23 -15.24 2.77
C GLU A 98 11.39 -15.79 1.60
N GLY A 99 12.07 -16.22 0.56
CA GLY A 99 11.45 -16.80 -0.64
C GLY A 99 10.88 -15.79 -1.64
N ILE A 100 11.05 -14.48 -1.45
CA ILE A 100 10.55 -13.47 -2.40
C ILE A 100 11.20 -13.59 -3.78
N GLU A 101 12.48 -13.92 -3.84
CA GLU A 101 13.21 -14.13 -5.09
C GLU A 101 12.60 -15.29 -5.88
N ARG A 102 12.41 -16.45 -5.23
CA ARG A 102 11.74 -17.60 -5.85
C ARG A 102 10.31 -17.28 -6.26
N PHE A 103 9.60 -16.52 -5.46
CA PHE A 103 8.25 -16.07 -5.83
C PHE A 103 8.28 -15.14 -7.04
N ALA A 104 9.28 -14.27 -7.17
CA ALA A 104 9.48 -13.45 -8.35
C ALA A 104 9.77 -14.30 -9.60
N ASP A 105 10.54 -15.39 -9.47
CA ASP A 105 10.77 -16.35 -10.56
C ASP A 105 9.47 -17.05 -10.98
N ASP A 106 8.62 -17.41 -10.01
CA ASP A 106 7.29 -17.93 -10.30
C ASP A 106 6.44 -16.91 -11.09
N VAL A 107 6.50 -15.63 -10.72
CA VAL A 107 5.81 -14.55 -11.45
C VAL A 107 6.41 -14.36 -12.85
N ARG A 108 7.74 -14.39 -13.02
CA ARG A 108 8.41 -14.35 -14.33
C ARG A 108 7.91 -15.49 -15.25
N SER A 109 7.69 -16.67 -14.68
CA SER A 109 7.16 -17.80 -15.42
C SER A 109 5.72 -17.61 -15.88
N LEU A 110 4.92 -16.77 -15.19
CA LEU A 110 3.54 -16.43 -15.61
C LEU A 110 3.51 -15.49 -16.81
N VAL A 111 4.46 -14.55 -16.84
CA VAL A 111 4.53 -13.47 -17.83
C VAL A 111 5.95 -13.33 -18.39
N PRO A 112 6.45 -14.31 -19.19
CA PRO A 112 7.84 -14.35 -19.64
C PRO A 112 8.26 -13.16 -20.52
N TYR A 113 7.31 -12.41 -21.01
CA TYR A 113 7.52 -11.21 -21.84
C TYR A 113 7.63 -9.93 -21.02
N ALA A 114 7.41 -10.01 -19.71
CA ALA A 114 7.44 -8.86 -18.81
C ALA A 114 8.76 -8.75 -18.04
N ASN A 115 9.19 -7.54 -17.77
CA ASN A 115 10.33 -7.28 -16.92
C ASN A 115 9.89 -7.30 -15.43
N VAL A 116 10.25 -8.37 -14.73
CA VAL A 116 9.84 -8.61 -13.33
C VAL A 116 11.06 -8.48 -12.43
N GLU A 117 10.98 -7.60 -11.44
CA GLU A 117 11.98 -7.42 -10.40
C GLU A 117 11.36 -7.62 -9.01
N PHE A 118 12.20 -7.81 -8.00
CA PHE A 118 11.74 -7.89 -6.62
C PHE A 118 12.46 -6.91 -5.71
N ALA A 119 11.78 -6.49 -4.64
CA ALA A 119 12.33 -5.57 -3.64
C ALA A 119 11.78 -5.85 -2.23
N HIS A 120 12.64 -5.73 -1.22
CA HIS A 120 12.24 -5.88 0.18
C HIS A 120 13.08 -5.00 1.12
N GLY A 121 12.57 -4.74 2.31
CA GLY A 121 13.15 -3.79 3.27
C GLY A 121 14.50 -4.19 3.89
N GLN A 122 15.02 -5.40 3.62
CA GLN A 122 16.34 -5.84 4.08
C GLN A 122 17.43 -5.68 2.99
N MET A 123 17.06 -5.21 1.80
CA MET A 123 18.03 -4.83 0.78
C MET A 123 18.80 -3.59 1.23
N ASP A 124 20.03 -3.43 0.75
CA ASP A 124 20.76 -2.19 0.96
C ASP A 124 20.03 -1.01 0.28
N GLY A 125 20.20 0.19 0.85
CA GLY A 125 19.45 1.36 0.43
C GLY A 125 19.68 1.73 -1.03
N ARG A 126 20.90 1.53 -1.56
CA ARG A 126 21.25 1.89 -2.95
C ARG A 126 20.56 0.96 -3.94
N THR A 127 20.59 -0.35 -3.68
CA THR A 127 19.89 -1.33 -4.51
C THR A 127 18.39 -1.07 -4.52
N LEU A 128 17.80 -0.77 -3.37
CA LEU A 128 16.38 -0.46 -3.28
C LEU A 128 16.03 0.82 -4.05
N GLU A 129 16.82 1.87 -3.91
CA GLU A 129 16.64 3.14 -4.64
C GLU A 129 16.76 2.93 -6.15
N ASP A 130 17.73 2.13 -6.63
CA ASP A 130 17.88 1.81 -8.05
C ASP A 130 16.66 1.09 -8.61
N ILE A 131 16.19 0.04 -7.93
CA ILE A 131 14.99 -0.71 -8.34
C ILE A 131 13.79 0.23 -8.41
N MET A 132 13.57 1.05 -7.40
CA MET A 132 12.44 1.99 -7.37
C MET A 132 12.56 3.07 -8.45
N TYR A 133 13.76 3.55 -8.74
CA TYR A 133 14.02 4.47 -9.84
C TYR A 133 13.69 3.85 -11.20
N ARG A 134 14.17 2.63 -11.46
CA ARG A 134 13.89 1.87 -12.69
C ARG A 134 12.40 1.57 -12.83
N PHE A 135 11.72 1.25 -11.74
CA PHE A 135 10.27 1.05 -11.75
C PHE A 135 9.54 2.35 -12.09
N ASN A 136 9.94 3.47 -11.52
CA ASN A 136 9.37 4.79 -11.87
C ASN A 136 9.64 5.17 -13.34
N LYS A 137 10.80 4.77 -13.90
CA LYS A 137 11.15 4.97 -15.32
C LYS A 137 10.45 3.98 -16.27
N LYS A 138 9.61 3.10 -15.78
CA LYS A 138 8.90 2.06 -16.54
C LYS A 138 9.82 1.02 -17.18
N GLU A 139 11.02 0.85 -16.62
CA GLU A 139 11.95 -0.20 -17.04
C GLU A 139 11.60 -1.56 -16.42
N ILE A 140 10.75 -1.56 -15.38
CA ILE A 140 10.21 -2.73 -14.70
C ILE A 140 8.70 -2.70 -14.87
N ASP A 141 8.12 -3.80 -15.34
CA ASP A 141 6.69 -3.95 -15.59
C ASP A 141 5.95 -4.43 -14.33
N VAL A 142 6.56 -5.38 -13.60
CA VAL A 142 5.99 -5.97 -12.38
C VAL A 142 7.01 -5.89 -11.27
N LEU A 143 6.66 -5.22 -10.17
CA LEU A 143 7.48 -5.18 -8.97
C LEU A 143 6.91 -6.10 -7.90
N VAL A 144 7.59 -7.23 -7.67
CA VAL A 144 7.30 -8.12 -6.55
C VAL A 144 7.92 -7.53 -5.29
N CYS A 145 7.12 -7.23 -4.27
CA CYS A 145 7.63 -6.51 -3.10
C CYS A 145 6.95 -6.91 -1.79
N THR A 146 7.64 -6.67 -0.70
CA THR A 146 7.01 -6.70 0.63
C THR A 146 6.22 -5.40 0.86
N THR A 147 5.83 -5.13 2.09
CA THR A 147 5.13 -3.88 2.48
C THR A 147 5.97 -2.60 2.35
N ILE A 148 7.19 -2.68 1.80
CA ILE A 148 8.06 -1.51 1.58
C ILE A 148 7.41 -0.41 0.74
N ILE A 149 6.47 -0.79 -0.15
CA ILE A 149 5.73 0.19 -0.96
C ILE A 149 4.85 1.11 -0.12
N GLU A 150 4.63 0.80 1.17
CA GLU A 150 3.95 1.71 2.09
C GLU A 150 4.75 3.00 2.36
N THR A 151 6.04 3.06 1.98
CA THR A 151 6.95 4.18 2.28
C THR A 151 6.81 5.43 1.39
N GLY A 152 5.71 5.57 0.66
CA GLY A 152 5.33 6.89 0.14
C GLY A 152 5.79 7.24 -1.28
N LEU A 153 6.47 6.36 -2.00
CA LEU A 153 6.77 6.60 -3.42
C LEU A 153 5.49 6.61 -4.24
N ASP A 154 5.31 7.68 -4.99
CA ASP A 154 4.21 7.85 -5.92
C ASP A 154 4.60 7.35 -7.30
N ILE A 155 3.97 6.27 -7.77
CA ILE A 155 4.18 5.72 -9.11
C ILE A 155 2.85 5.79 -9.86
N PRO A 156 2.57 6.88 -10.58
CA PRO A 156 1.27 7.10 -11.21
C PRO A 156 0.90 6.05 -12.26
N ASN A 157 1.89 5.37 -12.84
CA ASN A 157 1.68 4.33 -13.86
C ASN A 157 1.34 2.94 -13.26
N ALA A 158 1.52 2.75 -11.96
CA ALA A 158 1.13 1.51 -11.27
C ALA A 158 -0.37 1.58 -10.91
N ASN A 159 -1.21 0.98 -11.75
CA ASN A 159 -2.66 1.01 -11.58
C ASN A 159 -3.26 -0.36 -11.21
N THR A 160 -2.45 -1.39 -11.11
CA THR A 160 -2.88 -2.70 -10.59
C THR A 160 -1.99 -3.12 -9.42
N ILE A 161 -2.62 -3.55 -8.33
CA ILE A 161 -1.96 -4.17 -7.20
C ILE A 161 -2.53 -5.57 -6.97
N ILE A 162 -1.65 -6.54 -6.82
CA ILE A 162 -1.98 -7.91 -6.46
C ILE A 162 -1.40 -8.17 -5.07
N ILE A 163 -2.22 -8.61 -4.13
CA ILE A 163 -1.79 -8.91 -2.76
C ILE A 163 -1.92 -10.42 -2.55
N HIS A 164 -0.78 -11.10 -2.44
CA HIS A 164 -0.71 -12.52 -2.13
C HIS A 164 -0.93 -12.76 -0.64
N ASP A 165 -1.69 -13.80 -0.28
CA ASP A 165 -2.03 -14.10 1.11
C ASP A 165 -2.66 -12.90 1.86
N ALA A 166 -3.59 -12.19 1.23
CA ALA A 166 -4.23 -10.99 1.79
C ALA A 166 -4.87 -11.20 3.17
N ASN A 167 -5.27 -12.44 3.49
CA ASN A 167 -5.77 -12.83 4.80
C ASN A 167 -4.76 -12.68 5.95
N LEU A 168 -3.46 -12.57 5.64
CA LEU A 168 -2.40 -12.37 6.64
C LEU A 168 -2.16 -10.90 6.99
N PHE A 169 -2.76 -9.97 6.24
CA PHE A 169 -2.61 -8.54 6.48
C PHE A 169 -3.68 -7.97 7.41
N GLY A 170 -3.32 -6.94 8.16
CA GLY A 170 -4.28 -6.11 8.89
C GLY A 170 -5.12 -5.26 7.94
N LEU A 171 -6.34 -4.88 8.38
CA LEU A 171 -7.24 -4.07 7.56
C LEU A 171 -6.62 -2.72 7.15
N ALA A 172 -5.98 -2.04 8.10
CA ALA A 172 -5.28 -0.76 7.82
C ALA A 172 -4.16 -0.93 6.78
N GLN A 173 -3.40 -2.04 6.85
CA GLN A 173 -2.37 -2.35 5.86
C GLN A 173 -2.96 -2.58 4.47
N LEU A 174 -4.05 -3.35 4.37
CA LEU A 174 -4.74 -3.57 3.09
C LEU A 174 -5.24 -2.26 2.49
N TYR A 175 -5.74 -1.34 3.31
CA TYR A 175 -6.13 0.01 2.88
C TYR A 175 -4.95 0.81 2.35
N GLN A 176 -3.84 0.84 3.07
CA GLN A 176 -2.62 1.55 2.67
C GLN A 176 -2.04 0.98 1.38
N LEU A 177 -1.96 -0.34 1.26
CA LEU A 177 -1.51 -1.03 0.05
C LEU A 177 -2.43 -0.74 -1.13
N ARG A 178 -3.74 -0.87 -0.96
CA ARG A 178 -4.72 -0.51 -1.99
C ARG A 178 -4.55 0.92 -2.46
N GLY A 179 -4.29 1.84 -1.55
CA GLY A 179 -4.08 3.26 -1.83
C GLY A 179 -2.79 3.58 -2.59
N ARG A 180 -1.93 2.58 -2.88
CA ARG A 180 -0.72 2.78 -3.69
C ARG A 180 -0.99 2.79 -5.19
N VAL A 181 -2.16 2.36 -5.62
CA VAL A 181 -2.63 2.45 -7.00
C VAL A 181 -3.77 3.45 -7.13
N GLY A 182 -4.14 3.78 -8.39
CA GLY A 182 -5.21 4.75 -8.64
C GLY A 182 -4.81 6.19 -8.38
N ARG A 183 -3.57 6.55 -8.69
CA ARG A 183 -3.04 7.90 -8.58
C ARG A 183 -2.95 8.62 -9.94
N SER A 184 -3.66 8.11 -10.91
CA SER A 184 -3.83 8.66 -12.25
C SER A 184 -5.31 8.68 -12.62
N ASP A 185 -5.64 9.24 -13.76
CA ASP A 185 -6.97 9.24 -14.37
C ASP A 185 -7.43 7.87 -14.88
N ARG A 186 -6.55 6.87 -14.83
CA ARG A 186 -6.81 5.50 -15.27
C ARG A 186 -7.56 4.69 -14.20
N SER A 187 -8.39 3.75 -14.65
CA SER A 187 -9.01 2.78 -13.76
C SER A 187 -7.97 1.92 -13.06
N ALA A 188 -8.09 1.79 -11.74
CA ALA A 188 -7.19 1.01 -10.92
C ALA A 188 -7.85 -0.23 -10.35
N PHE A 189 -7.05 -1.28 -10.13
CA PHE A 189 -7.50 -2.59 -9.71
C PHE A 189 -6.68 -3.08 -8.53
N ALA A 190 -7.37 -3.67 -7.54
CA ALA A 190 -6.75 -4.35 -6.41
C ALA A 190 -7.26 -5.79 -6.34
N PHE A 191 -6.37 -6.75 -6.53
CA PHE A 191 -6.66 -8.17 -6.40
C PHE A 191 -6.09 -8.67 -5.08
N MET A 192 -6.96 -9.10 -4.18
CA MET A 192 -6.60 -9.61 -2.86
C MET A 192 -6.84 -11.11 -2.83
N PHE A 193 -5.75 -11.86 -3.04
CA PHE A 193 -5.80 -13.32 -3.07
C PHE A 193 -5.60 -13.90 -1.67
N TYR A 194 -6.41 -14.90 -1.32
CA TYR A 194 -6.21 -15.74 -0.15
C TYR A 194 -5.98 -17.20 -0.57
N ARG A 195 -5.31 -17.98 0.28
CA ARG A 195 -4.92 -19.35 -0.08
C ARG A 195 -6.13 -20.26 -0.19
N ARG A 196 -6.14 -21.03 -1.28
CA ARG A 196 -7.02 -22.15 -1.45
C ARG A 196 -6.78 -23.20 -0.35
N ASN A 197 -7.84 -23.79 0.18
CA ASN A 197 -7.79 -24.88 1.18
C ASN A 197 -7.20 -24.52 2.58
N LYS A 198 -7.05 -23.26 2.93
CA LYS A 198 -6.84 -22.85 4.33
C LYS A 198 -8.12 -22.27 4.89
N MET A 199 -8.56 -22.81 6.04
CA MET A 199 -9.62 -22.18 6.81
C MET A 199 -9.15 -20.76 7.16
N ILE A 200 -9.82 -19.77 6.58
CA ILE A 200 -9.61 -18.38 6.93
C ILE A 200 -10.26 -18.17 8.29
N SER A 201 -9.55 -17.53 9.22
CA SER A 201 -10.15 -17.19 10.51
C SER A 201 -11.32 -16.22 10.29
N GLU A 202 -12.35 -16.32 11.13
CA GLU A 202 -13.53 -15.44 11.08
C GLU A 202 -13.12 -13.94 11.07
N VAL A 203 -12.07 -13.59 11.81
CA VAL A 203 -11.51 -12.24 11.85
C VAL A 203 -10.91 -11.83 10.51
N ALA A 204 -10.21 -12.73 9.82
CA ALA A 204 -9.63 -12.43 8.51
C ALA A 204 -10.74 -12.33 7.45
N GLU A 205 -11.77 -13.15 7.52
CA GLU A 205 -12.93 -13.08 6.63
C GLU A 205 -13.67 -11.75 6.78
N LYS A 206 -13.94 -11.32 8.02
CA LYS A 206 -14.55 -10.00 8.29
C LYS A 206 -13.73 -8.86 7.72
N ARG A 207 -12.39 -8.91 7.85
CA ARG A 207 -11.48 -7.89 7.27
C ARG A 207 -11.55 -7.86 5.75
N LEU A 208 -11.50 -9.02 5.10
CA LEU A 208 -11.56 -9.12 3.64
C LEU A 208 -12.92 -8.68 3.10
N ARG A 209 -13.99 -8.95 3.81
CA ARG A 209 -15.34 -8.45 3.48
C ARG A 209 -15.38 -6.93 3.60
N ALA A 210 -14.89 -6.36 4.69
CA ALA A 210 -14.86 -4.92 4.90
C ALA A 210 -14.09 -4.18 3.79
N ILE A 211 -12.90 -4.67 3.40
CA ILE A 211 -12.12 -4.01 2.33
C ILE A 211 -12.83 -4.09 0.96
N LYS A 212 -13.65 -5.11 0.72
CA LYS A 212 -14.46 -5.24 -0.50
C LYS A 212 -15.67 -4.30 -0.49
N GLU A 213 -16.36 -4.18 0.63
CA GLU A 213 -17.57 -3.35 0.77
C GLU A 213 -17.24 -1.85 0.78
N TYR A 214 -16.14 -1.49 1.43
CA TYR A 214 -15.71 -0.09 1.51
C TYR A 214 -14.77 0.26 0.34
N THR A 215 -15.33 0.32 -0.87
CA THR A 215 -14.60 0.68 -2.09
C THR A 215 -14.52 2.18 -2.32
N ASP A 216 -15.35 2.97 -1.65
CA ASP A 216 -15.41 4.41 -1.82
C ASP A 216 -14.12 5.10 -1.33
N LEU A 217 -13.73 6.15 -2.04
CA LEU A 217 -12.62 7.01 -1.64
C LEU A 217 -12.94 7.66 -0.28
N GLY A 218 -11.96 7.68 0.63
CA GLY A 218 -12.16 8.22 1.99
C GLY A 218 -12.79 7.23 2.99
N SER A 219 -13.16 6.02 2.59
CA SER A 219 -13.80 5.02 3.46
C SER A 219 -12.92 4.52 4.61
N GLY A 220 -11.60 4.83 4.62
CA GLY A 220 -10.69 4.48 5.70
C GLY A 220 -11.16 4.96 7.08
N VAL A 221 -11.82 6.12 7.15
CA VAL A 221 -12.40 6.67 8.40
C VAL A 221 -13.61 5.84 8.86
N LYS A 222 -14.38 5.25 7.93
CA LYS A 222 -15.54 4.40 8.25
C LYS A 222 -15.14 3.02 8.80
N VAL A 223 -13.93 2.57 8.50
CA VAL A 223 -13.39 1.27 8.90
C VAL A 223 -12.80 1.28 10.31
N SER A 224 -12.46 2.47 10.83
CA SER A 224 -11.98 2.63 12.21
C SER A 224 -13.10 2.68 13.25
N LYS A 225 -14.36 2.56 12.83
CA LYS A 225 -15.53 2.38 13.69
C LYS A 225 -15.79 0.91 13.95
#